data_960e80a997a6c248166466a70fa78e55
#
_entry.id   960e80a997a6c248166466a70fa78e55
#
_cell.length_a   1.000
_cell.length_b   1.000
_cell.length_c   1.000
_cell.angle_alpha   90.00
_cell.angle_beta   90.00
_cell.angle_gamma   90.00
#
_symmetry.space_group_name_H-M   'P 1'
#
loop_
_entity.id
_entity.type
_entity.pdbx_description
1 polymer ?
#
loop_
_entity_poly.entity_id
_entity_poly.type
_entity_poly.pdbx_seq_one_letter_code
_entity_poly.pdbx_strand_id
1 'polypeptide(L)'
;VSDYKEGIDTDGRVSEGIGDGNSLHRLQEWYYYSQTDSDKKLDSEFVANVWRILDTAGNLLIRKHKDYGPKNISHSPGGALNGLRVRMHDKVARINHLVDSEVSPSNESLRDSFLDLLNYSAIAMMVLDKTWPEIPND
;
A
#
# COMPACT_ATOMS: atom_id res chain seq x y z
N VAL A 1 -19.56 -10.02 17.39
CA VAL A 1 -19.08 -8.73 17.93
C VAL A 1 -17.93 -8.95 18.91
N SER A 2 -17.89 -10.07 19.63
CA SER A 2 -16.79 -10.38 20.57
C SER A 2 -15.49 -10.81 19.89
N ASP A 3 -15.55 -11.36 18.69
CA ASP A 3 -14.39 -11.91 17.98
C ASP A 3 -13.45 -10.84 17.42
N TYR A 4 -13.97 -9.61 17.23
CA TYR A 4 -13.16 -8.50 16.69
C TYR A 4 -12.23 -7.84 17.71
N LYS A 5 -12.47 -8.07 18.99
CA LYS A 5 -11.63 -7.50 20.06
C LYS A 5 -10.38 -8.31 20.36
N GLU A 6 -10.34 -9.58 19.95
CA GLU A 6 -9.21 -10.47 20.27
C GLU A 6 -7.98 -10.26 19.35
N GLY A 7 -8.14 -9.56 18.22
CA GLY A 7 -7.06 -9.30 17.29
C GLY A 7 -6.43 -7.90 17.40
N ILE A 8 -6.88 -7.08 18.35
CA ILE A 8 -6.46 -5.68 18.47
C ILE A 8 -6.04 -5.42 19.90
N ASP A 9 -4.82 -4.91 20.07
CA ASP A 9 -4.32 -4.56 21.40
C ASP A 9 -4.97 -3.28 21.95
N THR A 10 -4.68 -2.97 23.20
CA THR A 10 -5.24 -1.80 23.89
C THR A 10 -4.84 -0.45 23.26
N ASP A 11 -3.82 -0.43 22.41
CA ASP A 11 -3.34 0.75 21.70
C ASP A 11 -3.96 0.86 20.29
N GLY A 12 -4.90 -0.02 19.94
CA GLY A 12 -5.55 -0.04 18.63
C GLY A 12 -4.68 -0.63 17.52
N ARG A 13 -3.61 -1.34 17.86
CA ARG A 13 -2.75 -2.04 16.91
C ARG A 13 -3.30 -3.42 16.61
N VAL A 14 -3.12 -3.86 15.39
CA VAL A 14 -3.48 -5.22 14.99
C VAL A 14 -2.46 -6.18 15.58
N SER A 15 -2.90 -7.12 16.42
CA SER A 15 -2.01 -8.11 17.02
C SER A 15 -1.43 -9.08 15.97
N GLU A 16 -0.24 -9.59 16.25
CA GLU A 16 0.39 -10.64 15.46
C GLU A 16 -0.55 -11.84 15.35
N GLY A 17 -0.96 -12.20 14.16
CA GLY A 17 -1.86 -13.32 13.90
C GLY A 17 -2.97 -13.07 12.90
N ILE A 18 -3.17 -11.82 12.46
CA ILE A 18 -4.08 -11.51 11.35
C ILE A 18 -3.34 -11.74 10.03
N GLY A 19 -3.07 -13.00 9.73
CA GLY A 19 -2.35 -13.41 8.54
C GLY A 19 -3.20 -14.22 7.55
N ASP A 20 -4.50 -14.32 7.78
CA ASP A 20 -5.41 -14.99 6.86
C ASP A 20 -5.93 -14.03 5.78
N GLY A 21 -6.44 -14.58 4.68
CA GLY A 21 -6.97 -13.81 3.56
C GLY A 21 -8.16 -12.89 3.88
N ASN A 22 -8.58 -12.84 5.16
CA ASN A 22 -9.67 -12.01 5.66
C ASN A 22 -9.18 -10.76 6.42
N SER A 23 -7.87 -10.53 6.50
CA SER A 23 -7.30 -9.46 7.31
C SER A 23 -7.78 -8.07 6.89
N LEU A 24 -7.90 -7.81 5.59
CA LEU A 24 -8.41 -6.52 5.09
C LEU A 24 -9.88 -6.29 5.44
N HIS A 25 -10.71 -7.32 5.34
CA HIS A 25 -12.11 -7.24 5.74
C HIS A 25 -12.25 -6.96 7.24
N ARG A 26 -11.44 -7.62 8.08
CA ARG A 26 -11.40 -7.39 9.52
C ARG A 26 -10.91 -5.98 9.87
N LEU A 27 -9.88 -5.47 9.20
CA LEU A 27 -9.39 -4.11 9.39
C LEU A 27 -10.44 -3.07 9.00
N GLN A 28 -11.15 -3.30 7.90
CA GLN A 28 -12.24 -2.46 7.44
C GLN A 28 -13.40 -2.42 8.46
N GLU A 29 -13.80 -3.57 8.99
CA GLU A 29 -14.81 -3.66 10.03
C GLU A 29 -14.35 -3.02 11.32
N TRP A 30 -13.10 -3.27 11.75
CA TRP A 30 -12.54 -2.63 12.94
C TRP A 30 -12.55 -1.10 12.80
N TYR A 31 -12.13 -0.57 11.66
CA TYR A 31 -12.16 0.87 11.40
C TYR A 31 -13.57 1.42 11.57
N TYR A 32 -14.58 0.77 10.99
CA TYR A 32 -15.97 1.17 11.10
C TYR A 32 -16.46 1.19 12.56
N TYR A 33 -16.18 0.12 13.33
CA TYR A 33 -16.64 0.00 14.71
C TYR A 33 -15.82 0.79 15.73
N SER A 34 -14.58 1.16 15.42
CA SER A 34 -13.73 1.98 16.29
C SER A 34 -14.07 3.46 16.26
N GLN A 35 -14.86 3.90 15.27
CA GLN A 35 -15.23 5.30 15.11
C GLN A 35 -16.22 5.73 16.20
N THR A 36 -16.11 6.99 16.64
CA THR A 36 -17.12 7.63 17.51
C THR A 36 -18.44 7.79 16.76
N ASP A 37 -19.55 8.03 17.48
CA ASP A 37 -20.86 8.21 16.84
C ASP A 37 -20.90 9.43 15.88
N SER A 38 -20.05 10.43 16.11
CA SER A 38 -19.89 11.55 15.18
C SER A 38 -19.13 11.15 13.91
N ASP A 39 -18.19 10.21 14.01
CA ASP A 39 -17.38 9.73 12.89
C ASP A 39 -18.13 8.69 12.04
N LYS A 40 -19.10 7.97 12.64
CA LYS A 40 -19.99 7.03 11.92
C LYS A 40 -20.86 7.69 10.84
N LYS A 41 -20.86 9.03 10.79
CA LYS A 41 -21.46 9.79 9.68
C LYS A 41 -20.55 9.86 8.45
N LEU A 42 -19.31 9.35 8.51
CA LEU A 42 -18.51 9.18 7.33
C LEU A 42 -19.26 8.29 6.34
N ASP A 43 -19.33 8.76 5.12
CA ASP A 43 -19.96 8.04 4.03
C ASP A 43 -19.36 6.61 3.93
N SER A 44 -20.19 5.61 4.19
CA SER A 44 -19.77 4.20 4.12
C SER A 44 -19.27 3.80 2.74
N GLU A 45 -19.77 4.46 1.70
CA GLU A 45 -19.31 4.27 0.32
C GLU A 45 -17.88 4.81 0.15
N PHE A 46 -17.56 5.96 0.72
CA PHE A 46 -16.20 6.49 0.72
C PHE A 46 -15.21 5.53 1.38
N VAL A 47 -15.53 5.03 2.57
CA VAL A 47 -14.69 4.06 3.31
C VAL A 47 -14.49 2.78 2.48
N ALA A 48 -15.56 2.24 1.91
CA ALA A 48 -15.47 1.06 1.04
C ALA A 48 -14.57 1.32 -0.19
N ASN A 49 -14.65 2.49 -0.79
CA ASN A 49 -13.81 2.87 -1.93
C ASN A 49 -12.33 2.98 -1.56
N VAL A 50 -12.00 3.53 -0.38
CA VAL A 50 -10.63 3.58 0.14
C VAL A 50 -10.04 2.17 0.22
N TRP A 51 -10.74 1.25 0.89
CA TRP A 51 -10.26 -0.12 1.06
C TRP A 51 -10.18 -0.87 -0.26
N ARG A 52 -11.12 -0.66 -1.17
CA ARG A 52 -11.08 -1.27 -2.51
C ARG A 52 -9.81 -0.86 -3.28
N ILE A 53 -9.40 0.39 -3.20
CA ILE A 53 -8.16 0.87 -3.84
C ILE A 53 -6.94 0.26 -3.18
N LEU A 54 -6.87 0.26 -1.84
CA LEU A 54 -5.74 -0.30 -1.10
C LEU A 54 -5.61 -1.82 -1.33
N ASP A 55 -6.74 -2.54 -1.36
CA ASP A 55 -6.77 -3.97 -1.69
C ASP A 55 -6.24 -4.25 -3.10
N THR A 56 -6.68 -3.47 -4.07
CA THR A 56 -6.17 -3.57 -5.46
C THR A 56 -4.66 -3.38 -5.52
N ALA A 57 -4.15 -2.34 -4.84
CA ALA A 57 -2.72 -2.05 -4.80
C ALA A 57 -1.93 -3.17 -4.09
N GLY A 58 -2.40 -3.62 -2.93
CA GLY A 58 -1.77 -4.68 -2.16
C GLY A 58 -1.70 -6.01 -2.92
N ASN A 59 -2.79 -6.41 -3.55
CA ASN A 59 -2.82 -7.63 -4.37
C ASN A 59 -1.85 -7.56 -5.57
N LEU A 60 -1.75 -6.40 -6.21
CA LEU A 60 -0.80 -6.19 -7.29
C LEU A 60 0.64 -6.27 -6.79
N LEU A 61 0.95 -5.65 -5.65
CA LEU A 61 2.27 -5.68 -5.03
C LEU A 61 2.71 -7.13 -4.72
N ILE A 62 1.83 -7.91 -4.10
CA ILE A 62 2.09 -9.31 -3.77
C ILE A 62 2.38 -10.14 -5.03
N ARG A 63 1.58 -9.97 -6.08
CA ARG A 63 1.82 -10.65 -7.36
C ARG A 63 3.15 -10.26 -7.99
N LYS A 64 3.45 -8.96 -8.05
CA LYS A 64 4.74 -8.47 -8.58
C LYS A 64 5.92 -9.00 -7.77
N HIS A 65 5.79 -9.07 -6.46
CA HIS A 65 6.85 -9.60 -5.60
C HIS A 65 7.21 -11.07 -5.91
N LYS A 66 6.22 -11.87 -6.29
CA LYS A 66 6.46 -13.27 -6.72
C LYS A 66 7.33 -13.34 -7.98
N ASP A 67 7.18 -12.38 -8.88
CA ASP A 67 7.92 -12.36 -10.15
C ASP A 67 9.32 -11.76 -9.99
N TYR A 68 9.42 -10.66 -9.25
CA TYR A 68 10.67 -9.90 -9.13
C TYR A 68 11.55 -10.33 -7.95
N GLY A 69 10.96 -10.89 -6.91
CA GLY A 69 11.65 -11.14 -5.63
C GLY A 69 12.04 -9.84 -4.92
N PRO A 70 12.76 -9.91 -3.79
CA PRO A 70 13.08 -8.74 -2.97
C PRO A 70 14.29 -7.93 -3.46
N LYS A 71 15.22 -8.55 -4.18
CA LYS A 71 16.54 -7.96 -4.48
C LYS A 71 16.51 -6.75 -5.39
N ASN A 72 15.49 -6.63 -6.24
CA ASN A 72 15.29 -5.44 -7.07
C ASN A 72 15.13 -4.15 -6.26
N ILE A 73 14.75 -4.28 -5.00
CA ILE A 73 14.65 -3.19 -4.03
C ILE A 73 15.85 -3.21 -3.07
N SER A 74 16.05 -4.32 -2.33
CA SER A 74 17.07 -4.41 -1.28
C SER A 74 18.49 -4.21 -1.80
N HIS A 75 18.77 -4.59 -3.04
CA HIS A 75 20.09 -4.47 -3.69
C HIS A 75 20.13 -3.38 -4.76
N SER A 76 19.23 -2.40 -4.72
CA SER A 76 19.26 -1.27 -5.64
C SER A 76 20.58 -0.48 -5.51
N PRO A 77 21.19 -0.06 -6.63
CA PRO A 77 22.35 0.83 -6.58
C PRO A 77 22.04 2.10 -5.78
N GLY A 78 22.92 2.45 -4.84
CA GLY A 78 22.72 3.57 -3.94
C GLY A 78 21.76 3.30 -2.77
N GLY A 79 21.36 2.02 -2.57
CA GLY A 79 20.49 1.60 -1.49
C GLY A 79 19.01 1.55 -1.86
N ALA A 80 18.24 0.81 -1.06
CA ALA A 80 16.81 0.55 -1.33
C ALA A 80 15.98 1.84 -1.46
N LEU A 81 16.12 2.77 -0.52
CA LEU A 81 15.38 4.04 -0.55
C LEU A 81 15.77 4.92 -1.73
N ASN A 82 17.04 4.92 -2.12
CA ASN A 82 17.46 5.65 -3.31
C ASN A 82 16.86 5.05 -4.58
N GLY A 83 16.86 3.73 -4.71
CA GLY A 83 16.23 3.05 -5.85
C GLY A 83 14.72 3.33 -5.94
N LEU A 84 14.04 3.35 -4.81
CA LEU A 84 12.61 3.70 -4.74
C LEU A 84 12.37 5.16 -5.14
N ARG A 85 13.18 6.09 -4.63
CA ARG A 85 13.10 7.51 -4.98
C ARG A 85 13.23 7.75 -6.48
N VAL A 86 14.16 7.06 -7.13
CA VAL A 86 14.33 7.16 -8.60
C VAL A 86 13.10 6.65 -9.34
N ARG A 87 12.58 5.47 -8.95
CA ARG A 87 11.38 4.89 -9.57
C ARG A 87 10.14 5.77 -9.37
N MET A 88 9.99 6.35 -8.19
CA MET A 88 8.89 7.28 -7.91
C MET A 88 9.01 8.55 -8.73
N HIS A 89 10.23 9.09 -8.89
CA HIS A 89 10.49 10.25 -9.74
C HIS A 89 10.04 10.00 -11.20
N ASP A 90 10.37 8.84 -11.75
CA ASP A 90 9.97 8.50 -13.13
C ASP A 90 8.44 8.44 -13.28
N LYS A 91 7.73 7.89 -12.29
CA LYS A 91 6.26 7.87 -12.31
C LYS A 91 5.65 9.26 -12.16
N VAL A 92 6.20 10.11 -11.31
CA VAL A 92 5.74 11.52 -11.18
C VAL A 92 5.99 12.29 -12.47
N ALA A 93 7.17 12.17 -13.08
CA ALA A 93 7.48 12.81 -14.35
C ALA A 93 6.50 12.38 -15.47
N ARG A 94 6.19 11.08 -15.52
CA ARG A 94 5.21 10.55 -16.47
C ARG A 94 3.79 11.07 -16.22
N ILE A 95 3.35 11.11 -14.96
CA ILE A 95 2.04 11.67 -14.58
C ILE A 95 1.95 13.13 -15.03
N ASN A 96 2.95 13.95 -14.70
CA ASN A 96 2.99 15.35 -15.09
C ASN A 96 2.88 15.51 -16.61
N HIS A 97 3.66 14.75 -17.37
CA HIS A 97 3.62 14.79 -18.84
C HIS A 97 2.22 14.44 -19.37
N LEU A 98 1.61 13.37 -18.89
CA LEU A 98 0.29 12.93 -19.38
C LEU A 98 -0.83 13.90 -19.00
N VAL A 99 -0.78 14.48 -17.80
CA VAL A 99 -1.78 15.46 -17.34
C VAL A 99 -1.63 16.78 -18.08
N ASP A 100 -0.40 17.30 -18.21
CA ASP A 100 -0.14 18.60 -18.84
C ASP A 100 -0.36 18.59 -20.36
N SER A 101 -0.06 17.48 -21.01
CA SER A 101 -0.18 17.36 -22.47
C SER A 101 -1.56 16.90 -22.95
N GLU A 102 -2.43 16.45 -22.04
CA GLU A 102 -3.74 15.87 -22.37
C GLU A 102 -3.66 14.70 -23.38
N VAL A 103 -2.49 14.04 -23.47
CA VAL A 103 -2.27 12.91 -24.36
C VAL A 103 -2.81 11.62 -23.75
N SER A 104 -3.54 10.85 -24.53
CA SER A 104 -3.93 9.50 -24.14
C SER A 104 -2.72 8.59 -24.15
N PRO A 105 -2.43 7.86 -23.04
CA PRO A 105 -1.28 6.97 -22.97
C PRO A 105 -1.41 5.80 -23.93
N SER A 106 -0.32 5.49 -24.65
CA SER A 106 -0.27 4.40 -25.63
C SER A 106 0.00 3.03 -25.00
N ASN A 107 0.65 3.02 -23.82
CA ASN A 107 1.08 1.81 -23.16
C ASN A 107 0.39 1.66 -21.79
N GLU A 108 1.10 2.03 -20.74
CA GLU A 108 0.62 1.97 -19.36
C GLU A 108 -0.36 3.12 -19.08
N SER A 109 -1.50 2.85 -18.46
CA SER A 109 -2.50 3.88 -18.13
C SER A 109 -1.99 4.88 -17.09
N LEU A 110 -2.60 6.07 -17.05
CA LEU A 110 -2.35 7.05 -15.98
C LEU A 110 -2.64 6.45 -14.59
N ARG A 111 -3.71 5.64 -14.50
CA ARG A 111 -4.07 4.92 -13.28
C ARG A 111 -2.95 3.98 -12.80
N ASP A 112 -2.29 3.28 -13.71
CA ASP A 112 -1.19 2.37 -13.37
C ASP A 112 0.00 3.12 -12.76
N SER A 113 0.28 4.32 -13.24
CA SER A 113 1.34 5.17 -12.66
C SER A 113 1.04 5.58 -11.22
N PHE A 114 -0.20 5.94 -10.92
CA PHE A 114 -0.62 6.23 -9.55
C PHE A 114 -0.59 4.98 -8.66
N LEU A 115 -1.00 3.84 -9.20
CA LEU A 115 -0.96 2.57 -8.48
C LEU A 115 0.48 2.13 -8.14
N ASP A 116 1.40 2.34 -9.07
CA ASP A 116 2.83 2.10 -8.83
C ASP A 116 3.39 3.03 -7.76
N LEU A 117 3.03 4.32 -7.75
CA LEU A 117 3.44 5.26 -6.70
C LEU A 117 2.93 4.81 -5.32
N LEU A 118 1.68 4.40 -5.22
CA LEU A 118 1.11 3.87 -3.99
C LEU A 118 1.90 2.66 -3.49
N ASN A 119 2.22 1.72 -4.36
CA ASN A 119 2.99 0.53 -4.03
C ASN A 119 4.45 0.84 -3.70
N TYR A 120 5.11 1.77 -4.40
CA TYR A 120 6.46 2.19 -4.04
C TYR A 120 6.51 2.87 -2.67
N SER A 121 5.48 3.63 -2.32
CA SER A 121 5.37 4.21 -0.97
C SER A 121 5.20 3.13 0.10
N ALA A 122 4.36 2.13 -0.15
CA ALA A 122 4.21 0.99 0.77
C ALA A 122 5.52 0.22 0.95
N ILE A 123 6.24 -0.05 -0.15
CA ILE A 123 7.57 -0.69 -0.09
C ILE A 123 8.56 0.16 0.70
N ALA A 124 8.58 1.48 0.50
CA ALA A 124 9.46 2.39 1.24
C ALA A 124 9.20 2.33 2.75
N MET A 125 7.94 2.26 3.17
CA MET A 125 7.57 2.07 4.57
C MET A 125 8.08 0.73 5.10
N MET A 126 7.93 -0.36 4.35
CA MET A 126 8.46 -1.67 4.73
C MET A 126 9.99 -1.68 4.83
N VAL A 127 10.69 -0.92 3.97
CA VAL A 127 12.15 -0.75 4.06
C VAL A 127 12.54 0.00 5.34
N LEU A 128 11.85 1.09 5.65
CA LEU A 128 12.08 1.87 6.87
C LEU A 128 11.79 1.07 8.15
N ASP A 129 10.75 0.26 8.13
CA ASP A 129 10.35 -0.61 9.24
C ASP A 129 11.21 -1.88 9.34
N LYS A 130 12.15 -2.09 8.39
CA LYS A 130 13.00 -3.29 8.28
C LYS A 130 12.19 -4.59 8.09
N THR A 131 11.02 -4.49 7.49
CA THR A 131 10.14 -5.62 7.17
C THR A 131 10.25 -6.08 5.70
N TRP A 132 10.89 -5.29 4.84
CA TRP A 132 11.19 -5.75 3.48
C TRP A 132 12.28 -6.83 3.51
N PRO A 133 12.10 -7.97 2.78
CA PRO A 133 13.08 -9.06 2.81
C PRO A 133 14.45 -8.66 2.28
N GLU A 134 15.49 -9.27 2.85
CA GLU A 134 16.89 -9.14 2.40
C GLU A 134 17.43 -7.70 2.42
N ILE A 135 16.94 -6.84 3.29
CA ILE A 135 17.57 -5.55 3.53
C ILE A 135 18.93 -5.80 4.18
N PRO A 136 20.05 -5.30 3.60
CA PRO A 136 21.35 -5.43 4.24
C PRO A 136 21.35 -4.80 5.63
N ASN A 137 21.92 -5.49 6.60
CA ASN A 137 22.19 -4.90 7.90
C ASN A 137 23.33 -3.89 7.75
N ASP A 138 23.13 -2.71 8.27
CA ASP A 138 24.18 -1.68 8.39
C ASP A 138 25.28 -2.09 9.37
#